data_fb7559e8dc0f5b352e7b9f7c4698654f
#
_entry.id   fb7559e8dc0f5b352e7b9f7c4698654f
#
_cell.length_a   1.000
_cell.length_b   1.000
_cell.length_c   1.000
_cell.angle_alpha   90.00
_cell.angle_beta   90.00
_cell.angle_gamma   90.00
#
_symmetry.space_group_name_H-M   'P 1'
#
loop_
_entity.id
_entity.type
_entity.pdbx_description
1 polymer ?
#
loop_
_entity_poly.entity_id
_entity_poly.type
_entity_poly.pdbx_seq_one_letter_code
_entity_poly.pdbx_strand_id
1 'polypeptide(L)'
;MKSNIIKLYLIKIAKWFMLFMPVVVLFYQENGLEMQDIFVLQSIYSVVIVILEIPSGYLADVLGRKTTLIIGSILGFCGFVIYSLSYDFWGFLAAEITMGIGTSLVSGADSAMLYDTLKAGYREEKYLQFEGKMVSIGNVAEAVAGILGGFLAEISLRTPFYAQTIVAFIGIPAAIMLIEPIRREKITKMNFNDILIIVRHSLHGNPHLKWNIIYSAVIGASTLTMAWFVQPYFKHVDLELSLFGVFWTLLNLSVAITSYIAYKVEHRLGKVKMIVSITMFLPLFYLILSQIHVIWGISVLFLFYLMRGLATPVLKDYINRLAESNTRATVLSVRNFMIRLFFAGIGPFLGWYTDHYSLSSALAMSAATFFVLAAITGGFLLKSRKYAS
;
A
#
# COMPACT_ATOMS: atom_id res chain seq x y z
N MET A 1 5.42 29.48 7.60
CA MET A 1 4.33 28.50 7.65
C MET A 1 3.80 28.09 6.28
N LYS A 2 3.35 28.99 5.39
CA LYS A 2 2.95 28.62 4.01
C LYS A 2 4.06 27.86 3.27
N SER A 3 5.32 28.22 3.49
CA SER A 3 6.51 27.56 2.94
C SER A 3 6.66 26.08 3.35
N ASN A 4 6.32 25.67 4.59
CA ASN A 4 6.36 24.28 5.02
C ASN A 4 5.36 23.40 4.25
N ILE A 5 4.16 23.91 4.00
CA ILE A 5 3.12 23.16 3.29
C ILE A 5 3.58 22.80 1.87
N ILE A 6 4.19 23.75 1.15
CA ILE A 6 4.73 23.51 -0.20
C ILE A 6 5.85 22.46 -0.16
N LYS A 7 6.73 22.52 0.84
CA LYS A 7 7.82 21.56 1.01
C LYS A 7 7.31 20.16 1.33
N LEU A 8 6.27 20.05 2.16
CA LEU A 8 5.60 18.78 2.43
C LEU A 8 4.94 18.20 1.17
N TYR A 9 4.35 19.06 0.32
CA TYR A 9 3.85 18.59 -1.00
C TYR A 9 4.98 18.07 -1.89
N LEU A 10 6.15 18.75 -1.90
CA LEU A 10 7.32 18.25 -2.66
C LEU A 10 7.83 16.91 -2.12
N ILE A 11 7.91 16.74 -0.79
CA ILE A 11 8.28 15.45 -0.17
C ILE A 11 7.25 14.38 -0.55
N LYS A 12 5.96 14.72 -0.54
CA LYS A 12 4.89 13.79 -0.95
C LYS A 12 5.03 13.40 -2.42
N ILE A 13 5.28 14.36 -3.30
CA ILE A 13 5.54 14.07 -4.73
C ILE A 13 6.78 13.19 -4.87
N ALA A 14 7.91 13.52 -4.25
CA ALA A 14 9.14 12.73 -4.33
C ALA A 14 8.93 11.27 -3.90
N LYS A 15 8.01 11.02 -2.93
CA LYS A 15 7.67 9.69 -2.45
C LYS A 15 6.70 8.93 -3.37
N TRP A 16 5.71 9.64 -3.97
CA TRP A 16 4.60 9.01 -4.69
C TRP A 16 4.72 9.09 -6.22
N PHE A 17 5.70 9.81 -6.74
CA PHE A 17 5.99 9.86 -8.17
C PHE A 17 6.82 8.63 -8.56
N MET A 18 6.18 7.47 -8.60
CA MET A 18 6.83 6.16 -8.72
C MET A 18 6.91 5.71 -10.18
N LEU A 19 7.93 6.18 -10.90
CA LEU A 19 8.19 5.88 -12.32
C LEU A 19 8.40 4.39 -12.59
N PHE A 20 8.97 3.66 -11.65
CA PHE A 20 9.34 2.25 -11.79
C PHE A 20 8.16 1.28 -11.61
N MET A 21 7.09 1.71 -10.93
CA MET A 21 5.98 0.82 -10.53
C MET A 21 5.32 0.05 -11.69
N PRO A 22 5.11 0.61 -12.88
CA PRO A 22 4.48 -0.14 -13.97
C PRO A 22 5.31 -1.30 -14.52
N VAL A 23 6.63 -1.32 -14.26
CA VAL A 23 7.58 -2.25 -14.88
C VAL A 23 8.52 -2.94 -13.90
N VAL A 24 8.32 -2.76 -12.60
CA VAL A 24 9.24 -3.24 -11.55
C VAL A 24 9.41 -4.76 -11.56
N VAL A 25 8.36 -5.53 -11.83
CA VAL A 25 8.44 -6.99 -11.90
C VAL A 25 9.26 -7.44 -13.11
N LEU A 26 9.06 -6.78 -14.27
CA LEU A 26 9.85 -7.07 -15.46
C LEU A 26 11.33 -6.71 -15.27
N PHE A 27 11.61 -5.61 -14.57
CA PHE A 27 12.97 -5.20 -14.22
C PHE A 27 13.66 -6.25 -13.33
N TYR A 28 12.98 -6.78 -12.33
CA TYR A 28 13.53 -7.87 -11.51
C TYR A 28 13.79 -9.13 -12.34
N GLN A 29 12.85 -9.50 -13.21
CA GLN A 29 13.01 -10.67 -14.09
C GLN A 29 14.15 -10.51 -15.09
N GLU A 30 14.37 -9.30 -15.65
CA GLU A 30 15.52 -9.00 -16.51
C GLU A 30 16.86 -9.17 -15.77
N ASN A 31 16.88 -8.95 -14.45
CA ASN A 31 18.05 -9.16 -13.60
C ASN A 31 18.12 -10.58 -13.00
N GLY A 32 17.37 -11.54 -13.56
CA GLY A 32 17.47 -12.96 -13.23
C GLY A 32 16.68 -13.40 -12.00
N LEU A 33 15.81 -12.54 -11.42
CA LEU A 33 14.96 -12.90 -10.31
C LEU A 33 13.71 -13.65 -10.79
N GLU A 34 13.35 -14.71 -10.10
CA GLU A 34 12.10 -15.43 -10.29
C GLU A 34 10.96 -14.76 -9.49
N MET A 35 9.71 -15.17 -9.73
CA MET A 35 8.56 -14.62 -9.01
C MET A 35 8.63 -14.87 -7.51
N GLN A 36 9.20 -16.02 -7.09
CA GLN A 36 9.44 -16.30 -5.68
C GLN A 36 10.34 -15.23 -5.04
N ASP A 37 11.47 -14.91 -5.67
CA ASP A 37 12.40 -13.89 -5.18
C ASP A 37 11.73 -12.53 -5.03
N ILE A 38 10.94 -12.15 -6.03
CA ILE A 38 10.19 -10.88 -6.04
C ILE A 38 9.22 -10.82 -4.85
N PHE A 39 8.44 -11.89 -4.64
CA PHE A 39 7.52 -11.94 -3.51
C PHE A 39 8.25 -11.98 -2.16
N VAL A 40 9.42 -12.61 -2.07
CA VAL A 40 10.27 -12.60 -0.86
C VAL A 40 10.77 -11.18 -0.58
N LEU A 41 11.30 -10.46 -1.58
CA LEU A 41 11.74 -9.07 -1.44
C LEU A 41 10.60 -8.18 -0.92
N GLN A 42 9.43 -8.29 -1.53
CA GLN A 42 8.25 -7.49 -1.14
C GLN A 42 7.69 -7.88 0.23
N SER A 43 7.84 -9.14 0.61
CA SER A 43 7.50 -9.60 1.96
C SER A 43 8.45 -9.00 2.99
N ILE A 44 9.75 -8.99 2.72
CA ILE A 44 10.75 -8.39 3.60
C ILE A 44 10.53 -6.87 3.71
N TYR A 45 10.31 -6.17 2.60
CA TYR A 45 9.92 -4.75 2.61
C TYR A 45 8.70 -4.49 3.49
N SER A 46 7.67 -5.33 3.35
CA SER A 46 6.45 -5.23 4.15
C SER A 46 6.71 -5.45 5.64
N VAL A 47 7.54 -6.42 6.00
CA VAL A 47 7.93 -6.71 7.39
C VAL A 47 8.75 -5.56 7.97
N VAL A 48 9.70 -4.99 7.22
CA VAL A 48 10.50 -3.84 7.66
C VAL A 48 9.61 -2.64 7.98
N ILE A 49 8.64 -2.32 7.11
CA ILE A 49 7.69 -1.22 7.37
C ILE A 49 6.90 -1.49 8.65
N VAL A 50 6.39 -2.70 8.82
CA VAL A 50 5.58 -3.09 9.97
C VAL A 50 6.36 -2.96 11.28
N ILE A 51 7.59 -3.48 11.32
CA ILE A 51 8.43 -3.40 12.52
C ILE A 51 8.75 -1.94 12.87
N LEU A 52 8.93 -1.11 11.87
CA LEU A 52 9.33 0.29 12.05
C LEU A 52 8.17 1.28 12.15
N GLU A 53 6.93 0.89 11.87
CA GLU A 53 5.77 1.81 11.91
C GLU A 53 5.62 2.49 13.28
N ILE A 54 5.83 1.73 14.37
CA ILE A 54 5.75 2.25 15.74
C ILE A 54 7.03 3.00 16.13
N PRO A 55 8.25 2.43 15.96
CA PRO A 55 9.48 3.13 16.27
C PRO A 55 9.67 4.44 15.49
N SER A 56 9.21 4.52 14.23
CA SER A 56 9.33 5.73 13.42
C SER A 56 8.54 6.91 13.97
N GLY A 57 7.33 6.67 14.49
CA GLY A 57 6.55 7.69 15.18
C GLY A 57 7.24 8.20 16.44
N TYR A 58 7.79 7.30 17.26
CA TYR A 58 8.58 7.66 18.44
C TYR A 58 9.85 8.46 18.07
N LEU A 59 10.58 8.03 17.04
CA LEU A 59 11.74 8.76 16.55
C LEU A 59 11.38 10.18 16.08
N ALA A 60 10.24 10.34 15.39
CA ALA A 60 9.75 11.65 14.98
C ALA A 60 9.41 12.57 16.17
N ASP A 61 9.02 12.00 17.29
CA ASP A 61 8.75 12.77 18.50
C ASP A 61 10.01 13.11 19.29
N VAL A 62 11.04 12.26 19.29
CA VAL A 62 12.30 12.45 20.03
C VAL A 62 13.30 13.29 19.24
N LEU A 63 13.56 12.94 17.98
CA LEU A 63 14.55 13.61 17.12
C LEU A 63 14.02 14.89 16.49
N GLY A 64 12.70 15.08 16.51
CA GLY A 64 12.01 16.12 15.76
C GLY A 64 11.54 15.63 14.38
N ARG A 65 10.41 16.19 13.92
CA ARG A 65 9.77 15.75 12.67
C ARG A 65 10.58 16.12 11.45
N LYS A 66 11.22 17.31 11.46
CA LYS A 66 12.12 17.75 10.39
C LYS A 66 13.29 16.78 10.23
N THR A 67 13.99 16.45 11.31
CA THR A 67 15.15 15.54 11.29
C THR A 67 14.74 14.17 10.77
N THR A 68 13.62 13.64 11.23
CA THR A 68 13.07 12.36 10.79
C THR A 68 12.73 12.37 9.29
N LEU A 69 12.14 13.46 8.78
CA LEU A 69 11.85 13.63 7.35
C LEU A 69 13.13 13.74 6.51
N ILE A 70 14.19 14.38 7.02
CA ILE A 70 15.49 14.46 6.33
C ILE A 70 16.09 13.06 6.21
N ILE A 71 16.19 12.32 7.34
CA ILE A 71 16.76 10.96 7.35
C ILE A 71 15.95 10.04 6.44
N GLY A 72 14.62 10.08 6.53
CA GLY A 72 13.73 9.27 5.69
C GLY A 72 13.87 9.60 4.20
N SER A 73 14.03 10.87 3.83
CA SER A 73 14.25 11.28 2.43
C SER A 73 15.61 10.85 1.91
N ILE A 74 16.67 10.93 2.73
CA ILE A 74 18.02 10.44 2.38
C ILE A 74 17.98 8.93 2.15
N LEU A 75 17.37 8.17 3.07
CA LEU A 75 17.26 6.71 2.92
C LEU A 75 16.42 6.31 1.70
N GLY A 76 15.35 7.03 1.40
CA GLY A 76 14.57 6.83 0.18
C GLY A 76 15.40 7.05 -1.08
N PHE A 77 16.19 8.13 -1.13
CA PHE A 77 17.15 8.39 -2.22
C PHE A 77 18.22 7.30 -2.32
N CYS A 78 18.87 6.95 -1.19
CA CYS A 78 19.89 5.89 -1.16
C CYS A 78 19.31 4.54 -1.63
N GLY A 79 18.08 4.20 -1.25
CA GLY A 79 17.40 3.00 -1.72
C GLY A 79 17.30 2.97 -3.23
N PHE A 80 16.91 4.07 -3.89
CA PHE A 80 16.87 4.13 -5.37
C PHE A 80 18.24 4.15 -6.01
N VAL A 81 19.27 4.73 -5.38
CA VAL A 81 20.67 4.60 -5.84
C VAL A 81 21.08 3.13 -5.83
N ILE A 82 20.84 2.41 -4.72
CA ILE A 82 21.13 0.97 -4.62
C ILE A 82 20.39 0.19 -5.70
N TYR A 83 19.07 0.44 -5.88
CA TYR A 83 18.28 -0.19 -6.96
C TYR A 83 18.90 0.03 -8.34
N SER A 84 19.30 1.26 -8.64
CA SER A 84 19.85 1.64 -9.94
C SER A 84 21.17 0.94 -10.26
N LEU A 85 21.93 0.57 -9.22
CA LEU A 85 23.26 -0.05 -9.32
C LEU A 85 23.24 -1.55 -9.06
N SER A 86 22.12 -2.13 -8.63
CA SER A 86 21.99 -3.56 -8.31
C SER A 86 21.60 -4.38 -9.53
N TYR A 87 22.08 -5.63 -9.55
CA TYR A 87 21.87 -6.62 -10.62
C TYR A 87 21.50 -8.00 -10.07
N ASP A 88 21.39 -8.15 -8.75
CA ASP A 88 21.12 -9.41 -8.09
C ASP A 88 20.15 -9.28 -6.91
N PHE A 89 19.72 -10.42 -6.38
CA PHE A 89 18.80 -10.49 -5.24
C PHE A 89 19.30 -9.69 -4.01
N TRP A 90 20.58 -9.80 -3.68
CA TRP A 90 21.11 -9.20 -2.45
C TRP A 90 21.19 -7.68 -2.53
N GLY A 91 21.53 -7.15 -3.70
CA GLY A 91 21.48 -5.72 -3.97
C GLY A 91 20.06 -5.17 -3.88
N PHE A 92 19.08 -5.85 -4.47
CA PHE A 92 17.68 -5.46 -4.36
C PHE A 92 17.14 -5.61 -2.93
N LEU A 93 17.58 -6.64 -2.19
CA LEU A 93 17.23 -6.78 -0.78
C LEU A 93 17.73 -5.59 0.06
N ALA A 94 18.98 -5.17 -0.15
CA ALA A 94 19.53 -3.99 0.52
C ALA A 94 18.75 -2.72 0.18
N ALA A 95 18.35 -2.55 -1.10
CA ALA A 95 17.50 -1.45 -1.55
C ALA A 95 16.13 -1.46 -0.85
N GLU A 96 15.44 -2.61 -0.82
CA GLU A 96 14.12 -2.77 -0.19
C GLU A 96 14.15 -2.50 1.31
N ILE A 97 15.16 -3.00 2.02
CA ILE A 97 15.34 -2.71 3.46
C ILE A 97 15.56 -1.21 3.67
N THR A 98 16.46 -0.60 2.90
CA THR A 98 16.77 0.83 2.99
C THR A 98 15.54 1.70 2.70
N MET A 99 14.78 1.37 1.65
CA MET A 99 13.53 2.05 1.31
C MET A 99 12.44 1.84 2.35
N GLY A 100 12.34 0.63 2.91
CA GLY A 100 11.36 0.31 3.96
C GLY A 100 11.58 1.17 5.20
N ILE A 101 12.85 1.31 5.64
CA ILE A 101 13.23 2.21 6.75
C ILE A 101 12.88 3.66 6.41
N GLY A 102 13.31 4.16 5.25
CA GLY A 102 13.03 5.52 4.79
C GLY A 102 11.55 5.83 4.70
N THR A 103 10.76 4.91 4.12
CA THR A 103 9.31 5.04 3.97
C THR A 103 8.60 5.10 5.32
N SER A 104 9.01 4.28 6.29
CA SER A 104 8.43 4.29 7.65
C SER A 104 8.71 5.60 8.37
N LEU A 105 9.93 6.14 8.28
CA LEU A 105 10.29 7.42 8.89
C LEU A 105 9.49 8.58 8.28
N VAL A 106 9.35 8.63 6.97
CA VAL A 106 8.56 9.68 6.32
C VAL A 106 7.08 9.55 6.70
N SER A 107 6.51 8.34 6.67
CA SER A 107 5.10 8.11 6.99
C SER A 107 4.74 8.47 8.43
N GLY A 108 5.66 8.28 9.38
CA GLY A 108 5.46 8.65 10.78
C GLY A 108 5.54 10.16 11.04
N ALA A 109 6.14 10.94 10.14
CA ALA A 109 6.47 12.34 10.36
C ALA A 109 5.71 13.34 9.48
N ASP A 110 5.29 12.97 8.24
CA ASP A 110 4.74 13.91 7.25
C ASP A 110 3.39 14.53 7.68
N SER A 111 2.40 13.72 8.00
CA SER A 111 1.09 14.18 8.46
C SER A 111 1.17 14.92 9.80
N ALA A 112 2.07 14.47 10.67
CA ALA A 112 2.30 15.10 11.95
C ALA A 112 2.97 16.48 11.81
N MET A 113 3.96 16.62 10.90
CA MET A 113 4.58 17.90 10.58
C MET A 113 3.59 18.90 9.97
N LEU A 114 2.66 18.40 9.14
CA LEU A 114 1.56 19.22 8.60
C LEU A 114 0.66 19.74 9.72
N TYR A 115 0.24 18.85 10.64
CA TYR A 115 -0.62 19.24 11.76
C TYR A 115 0.05 20.30 12.65
N ASP A 116 1.32 20.09 13.06
CA ASP A 116 2.07 21.03 13.90
C ASP A 116 2.28 22.38 13.18
N THR A 117 2.53 22.35 11.87
CA THR A 117 2.66 23.57 11.06
C THR A 117 1.36 24.38 11.03
N LEU A 118 0.22 23.71 10.92
CA LEU A 118 -1.09 24.38 10.94
C LEU A 118 -1.45 24.89 12.34
N LYS A 119 -1.19 24.09 13.39
CA LYS A 119 -1.41 24.45 14.79
C LYS A 119 -0.57 25.68 15.18
N ALA A 120 0.70 25.74 14.79
CA ALA A 120 1.55 26.90 14.99
C ALA A 120 1.05 28.17 14.26
N GLY A 121 0.17 28.02 13.27
CA GLY A 121 -0.50 29.09 12.53
C GLY A 121 -1.92 29.36 12.95
N TYR A 122 -2.42 28.76 14.03
CA TYR A 122 -3.83 28.85 14.46
C TYR A 122 -4.81 28.47 13.32
N ARG A 123 -4.50 27.38 12.59
CA ARG A 123 -5.27 26.91 11.42
C ARG A 123 -5.47 25.41 11.45
N GLU A 124 -5.45 24.77 12.62
CA GLU A 124 -5.62 23.33 12.83
C GLU A 124 -6.96 22.81 12.30
N GLU A 125 -8.00 23.64 12.28
CA GLU A 125 -9.31 23.30 11.70
C GLU A 125 -9.24 22.99 10.20
N LYS A 126 -8.18 23.45 9.52
CA LYS A 126 -7.93 23.17 8.09
C LYS A 126 -7.10 21.91 7.83
N TYR A 127 -6.71 21.18 8.89
CA TYR A 127 -5.86 20.01 8.75
C TYR A 127 -6.43 18.99 7.73
N LEU A 128 -7.72 18.63 7.88
CA LEU A 128 -8.37 17.69 6.99
C LEU A 128 -8.33 18.15 5.52
N GLN A 129 -8.48 19.45 5.27
CA GLN A 129 -8.40 20.03 3.92
C GLN A 129 -7.00 19.89 3.32
N PHE A 130 -5.94 20.20 4.09
CA PHE A 130 -4.56 20.12 3.60
C PHE A 130 -4.06 18.67 3.49
N GLU A 131 -4.43 17.80 4.41
CA GLU A 131 -4.15 16.36 4.34
C GLU A 131 -4.81 15.72 3.11
N GLY A 132 -6.09 16.05 2.86
CA GLY A 132 -6.78 15.62 1.65
C GLY A 132 -6.09 16.10 0.36
N LYS A 133 -5.58 17.34 0.34
CA LYS A 133 -4.77 17.83 -0.78
C LYS A 133 -3.46 17.07 -0.94
N MET A 134 -2.77 16.75 0.16
CA MET A 134 -1.54 15.95 0.12
C MET A 134 -1.79 14.57 -0.49
N VAL A 135 -2.86 13.89 -0.08
CA VAL A 135 -3.25 12.59 -0.65
C VAL A 135 -3.58 12.72 -2.14
N SER A 136 -4.35 13.74 -2.52
CA SER A 136 -4.71 14.00 -3.91
C SER A 136 -3.50 14.25 -4.81
N ILE A 137 -2.55 15.08 -4.33
CA ILE A 137 -1.28 15.35 -5.03
C ILE A 137 -0.47 14.07 -5.20
N GLY A 138 -0.40 13.22 -4.17
CA GLY A 138 0.27 11.92 -4.25
C GLY A 138 -0.35 11.03 -5.34
N ASN A 139 -1.67 10.89 -5.35
CA ASN A 139 -2.37 10.06 -6.34
C ASN A 139 -2.20 10.59 -7.78
N VAL A 140 -2.23 11.90 -7.99
CA VAL A 140 -1.96 12.51 -9.30
C VAL A 140 -0.51 12.29 -9.71
N ALA A 141 0.44 12.45 -8.77
CA ALA A 141 1.85 12.19 -9.01
C ALA A 141 2.09 10.73 -9.44
N GLU A 142 1.48 9.76 -8.75
CA GLU A 142 1.56 8.33 -9.10
C GLU A 142 0.97 8.04 -10.49
N ALA A 143 -0.18 8.63 -10.81
CA ALA A 143 -0.82 8.44 -12.11
C ALA A 143 0.05 8.97 -13.27
N VAL A 144 0.60 10.18 -13.13
CA VAL A 144 1.50 10.78 -14.12
C VAL A 144 2.79 9.97 -14.23
N ALA A 145 3.37 9.58 -13.10
CA ALA A 145 4.59 8.78 -13.06
C ALA A 145 4.38 7.41 -13.71
N GLY A 146 3.22 6.78 -13.51
CA GLY A 146 2.90 5.51 -14.15
C GLY A 146 2.99 5.58 -15.67
N ILE A 147 2.38 6.60 -16.26
CA ILE A 147 2.43 6.81 -17.74
C ILE A 147 3.86 7.09 -18.20
N LEU A 148 4.56 8.04 -17.57
CA LEU A 148 5.93 8.39 -17.91
C LEU A 148 6.90 7.23 -17.73
N GLY A 149 6.70 6.44 -16.68
CA GLY A 149 7.51 5.25 -16.38
C GLY A 149 7.39 4.17 -17.46
N GLY A 150 6.20 3.96 -18.01
CA GLY A 150 5.99 3.08 -19.15
C GLY A 150 6.80 3.50 -20.37
N PHE A 151 6.75 4.78 -20.75
CA PHE A 151 7.56 5.29 -21.85
C PHE A 151 9.07 5.24 -21.59
N LEU A 152 9.52 5.52 -20.37
CA LEU A 152 10.93 5.42 -20.02
C LEU A 152 11.44 3.96 -20.09
N ALA A 153 10.57 3.01 -19.81
CA ALA A 153 10.91 1.58 -19.88
C ALA A 153 11.15 1.08 -21.32
N GLU A 154 10.65 1.75 -22.35
CA GLU A 154 10.97 1.44 -23.74
C GLU A 154 12.46 1.67 -24.07
N ILE A 155 13.11 2.60 -23.38
CA ILE A 155 14.56 2.84 -23.55
C ILE A 155 15.32 1.67 -22.89
N SER A 156 14.99 1.37 -21.63
CA SER A 156 15.45 0.19 -20.88
C SER A 156 14.62 0.08 -19.61
N LEU A 157 14.41 -1.13 -19.10
CA LEU A 157 13.68 -1.34 -17.84
C LEU A 157 14.38 -0.69 -16.63
N ARG A 158 15.66 -0.33 -16.76
CA ARG A 158 16.44 0.37 -15.74
C ARG A 158 16.28 1.90 -15.78
N THR A 159 15.92 2.47 -16.93
CA THR A 159 15.75 3.94 -17.10
C THR A 159 14.74 4.55 -16.10
N PRO A 160 13.58 3.96 -15.82
CA PRO A 160 12.67 4.44 -14.79
C PRO A 160 13.31 4.55 -13.40
N PHE A 161 14.24 3.65 -13.02
CA PHE A 161 14.93 3.69 -11.72
C PHE A 161 15.96 4.81 -11.65
N TYR A 162 16.70 5.09 -12.74
CA TYR A 162 17.59 6.26 -12.81
C TYR A 162 16.80 7.56 -12.67
N ALA A 163 15.69 7.69 -13.41
CA ALA A 163 14.83 8.85 -13.30
C ALA A 163 14.18 8.96 -11.91
N GLN A 164 13.79 7.84 -11.32
CA GLN A 164 13.25 7.78 -9.95
C GLN A 164 14.27 8.25 -8.90
N THR A 165 15.55 7.93 -9.08
CA THR A 165 16.62 8.42 -8.21
C THR A 165 16.69 9.94 -8.20
N ILE A 166 16.57 10.59 -9.39
CA ILE A 166 16.52 12.04 -9.50
C ILE A 166 15.28 12.61 -8.78
N VAL A 167 14.12 11.99 -8.98
CA VAL A 167 12.89 12.41 -8.30
C VAL A 167 13.00 12.28 -6.78
N ALA A 168 13.53 11.17 -6.28
CA ALA A 168 13.71 10.94 -4.85
C ALA A 168 14.66 11.97 -4.20
N PHE A 169 15.70 12.43 -4.95
CA PHE A 169 16.61 13.47 -4.49
C PHE A 169 15.88 14.78 -4.13
N ILE A 170 14.81 15.13 -4.82
CA ILE A 170 14.03 16.37 -4.57
C ILE A 170 13.48 16.39 -3.12
N GLY A 171 13.20 15.23 -2.54
CA GLY A 171 12.75 15.11 -1.15
C GLY A 171 13.77 15.64 -0.13
N ILE A 172 15.07 15.51 -0.41
CA ILE A 172 16.14 15.90 0.52
C ILE A 172 16.18 17.42 0.73
N PRO A 173 16.38 18.28 -0.29
CA PRO A 173 16.38 19.71 -0.09
C PRO A 173 15.03 20.22 0.42
N ALA A 174 13.92 19.63 0.00
CA ALA A 174 12.61 19.99 0.53
C ALA A 174 12.52 19.73 2.06
N ALA A 175 13.04 18.61 2.54
CA ALA A 175 13.06 18.29 3.97
C ALA A 175 14.04 19.17 4.76
N ILE A 176 15.23 19.45 4.24
CA ILE A 176 16.24 20.34 4.88
C ILE A 176 15.67 21.74 5.06
N MET A 177 14.94 22.25 4.08
CA MET A 177 14.36 23.58 4.10
C MET A 177 13.12 23.70 5.01
N LEU A 178 12.57 22.60 5.57
CA LEU A 178 11.48 22.66 6.55
C LEU A 178 11.91 23.45 7.80
N ILE A 179 10.94 24.12 8.40
CA ILE A 179 11.11 24.82 9.69
C ILE A 179 10.35 23.98 10.72
N GLU A 180 11.07 23.50 11.74
CA GLU A 180 10.47 22.73 12.84
C GLU A 180 9.54 23.67 13.65
N PRO A 181 8.23 23.39 13.77
CA PRO A 181 7.35 24.17 14.60
C PRO A 181 7.67 24.01 16.10
N ILE A 182 7.59 25.09 16.86
CA ILE A 182 7.78 25.05 18.31
C ILE A 182 6.63 24.28 18.95
N ARG A 183 6.91 23.15 19.59
CA ARG A 183 5.94 22.35 20.34
C ARG A 183 5.75 22.92 21.74
N ARG A 184 4.55 23.35 22.08
CA ARG A 184 4.20 23.88 23.40
C ARG A 184 3.76 22.80 24.40
N GLU A 185 3.40 21.61 23.94
CA GLU A 185 2.89 20.53 24.78
C GLU A 185 3.85 19.34 24.81
N LYS A 186 4.12 18.80 26.00
CA LYS A 186 4.71 17.46 26.16
C LYS A 186 3.67 16.44 25.69
N ILE A 187 3.94 15.76 24.59
CA ILE A 187 3.10 14.66 24.12
C ILE A 187 3.13 13.58 25.19
N THR A 188 1.97 13.15 25.68
CA THR A 188 1.82 11.96 26.51
C THR A 188 2.30 10.78 25.66
N LYS A 189 3.47 10.23 26.02
CA LYS A 189 4.11 9.15 25.27
C LYS A 189 3.21 7.92 25.40
N MET A 190 2.61 7.49 24.29
CA MET A 190 2.09 6.13 24.24
C MET A 190 3.28 5.17 24.34
N ASN A 191 3.32 4.37 25.39
CA ASN A 191 4.35 3.35 25.56
C ASN A 191 4.07 2.19 24.59
N PHE A 192 5.13 1.46 24.20
CA PHE A 192 4.99 0.24 23.41
C PHE A 192 3.98 -0.74 24.00
N ASN A 193 3.92 -0.82 25.34
CA ASN A 193 2.95 -1.63 26.07
C ASN A 193 1.49 -1.19 25.81
N ASP A 194 1.23 0.10 25.69
CA ASP A 194 -0.14 0.60 25.43
C ASP A 194 -0.61 0.15 24.05
N ILE A 195 0.31 0.13 23.06
CA ILE A 195 0.03 -0.38 21.71
C ILE A 195 -0.24 -1.89 21.75
N LEU A 196 0.58 -2.66 22.46
CA LEU A 196 0.35 -4.10 22.64
C LEU A 196 -1.00 -4.39 23.32
N ILE A 197 -1.42 -3.58 24.28
CA ILE A 197 -2.73 -3.68 24.93
C ILE A 197 -3.84 -3.44 23.88
N ILE A 198 -3.72 -2.40 23.05
CA ILE A 198 -4.72 -2.11 22.01
C ILE A 198 -4.75 -3.23 20.96
N VAL A 199 -3.60 -3.74 20.52
CA VAL A 199 -3.50 -4.89 19.60
C VAL A 199 -4.19 -6.11 20.19
N ARG A 200 -3.87 -6.44 21.45
CA ARG A 200 -4.48 -7.56 22.19
C ARG A 200 -5.98 -7.38 22.34
N HIS A 201 -6.43 -6.18 22.72
CA HIS A 201 -7.86 -5.86 22.83
C HIS A 201 -8.58 -5.96 21.48
N SER A 202 -7.98 -5.46 20.41
CA SER A 202 -8.56 -5.48 19.06
C SER A 202 -8.72 -6.91 18.51
N LEU A 203 -7.81 -7.83 18.88
CA LEU A 203 -7.79 -9.20 18.37
C LEU A 203 -8.43 -10.21 19.34
N HIS A 204 -8.59 -9.88 20.65
CA HIS A 204 -9.12 -10.82 21.66
C HIS A 204 -10.30 -10.26 22.45
N GLY A 205 -10.43 -8.94 22.57
CA GLY A 205 -11.49 -8.32 23.41
C GLY A 205 -12.86 -8.25 22.73
N ASN A 206 -12.90 -8.04 21.40
CA ASN A 206 -14.15 -7.91 20.65
C ASN A 206 -14.16 -8.85 19.44
N PRO A 207 -14.89 -9.97 19.48
CA PRO A 207 -14.92 -10.93 18.37
C PRO A 207 -15.39 -10.33 17.04
N HIS A 208 -16.31 -9.36 17.07
CA HIS A 208 -16.80 -8.71 15.86
C HIS A 208 -15.74 -7.80 15.24
N LEU A 209 -14.99 -7.04 16.03
CA LEU A 209 -13.86 -6.23 15.57
C LEU A 209 -12.74 -7.13 15.03
N LYS A 210 -12.37 -8.19 15.76
CA LYS A 210 -11.38 -9.19 15.35
C LYS A 210 -11.66 -9.71 13.95
N TRP A 211 -12.86 -10.22 13.69
CA TRP A 211 -13.18 -10.85 12.41
C TRP A 211 -13.32 -9.82 11.29
N ASN A 212 -13.71 -8.56 11.56
CA ASN A 212 -13.64 -7.48 10.58
C ASN A 212 -12.18 -7.19 10.18
N ILE A 213 -11.25 -7.16 11.15
CA ILE A 213 -9.83 -6.94 10.87
C ILE A 213 -9.26 -8.10 10.05
N ILE A 214 -9.47 -9.35 10.48
CA ILE A 214 -8.91 -10.53 9.81
C ILE A 214 -9.49 -10.68 8.39
N TYR A 215 -10.80 -10.57 8.22
CA TYR A 215 -11.43 -10.62 6.89
C TYR A 215 -10.91 -9.50 5.98
N SER A 216 -10.86 -8.26 6.48
CA SER A 216 -10.31 -7.13 5.73
C SER A 216 -8.83 -7.33 5.39
N ALA A 217 -8.07 -8.02 6.23
CA ALA A 217 -6.66 -8.32 5.98
C ALA A 217 -6.49 -9.37 4.88
N VAL A 218 -7.31 -10.43 4.88
CA VAL A 218 -7.31 -11.44 3.80
C VAL A 218 -7.64 -10.80 2.46
N ILE A 219 -8.69 -9.98 2.41
CA ILE A 219 -9.06 -9.26 1.17
C ILE A 219 -7.96 -8.28 0.75
N GLY A 220 -7.36 -7.55 1.70
CA GLY A 220 -6.23 -6.66 1.43
C GLY A 220 -5.01 -7.40 0.88
N ALA A 221 -4.66 -8.56 1.45
CA ALA A 221 -3.58 -9.41 0.96
C ALA A 221 -3.86 -9.94 -0.46
N SER A 222 -5.10 -10.39 -0.72
CA SER A 222 -5.52 -10.78 -2.08
C SER A 222 -5.30 -9.66 -3.10
N THR A 223 -5.74 -8.44 -2.79
CA THR A 223 -5.57 -7.31 -3.71
C THR A 223 -4.12 -6.86 -3.86
N LEU A 224 -3.30 -7.02 -2.83
CA LEU A 224 -1.86 -6.75 -2.87
C LEU A 224 -1.13 -7.79 -3.72
N THR A 225 -1.47 -9.08 -3.59
CA THR A 225 -0.94 -10.16 -4.42
C THR A 225 -1.24 -9.93 -5.90
N MET A 226 -2.48 -9.54 -6.25
CA MET A 226 -2.83 -9.23 -7.64
C MET A 226 -1.99 -8.07 -8.19
N ALA A 227 -1.67 -7.05 -7.39
CA ALA A 227 -0.84 -5.94 -7.86
C ALA A 227 0.54 -6.41 -8.36
N TRP A 228 1.10 -7.47 -7.80
CA TRP A 228 2.36 -8.08 -8.25
C TRP A 228 2.18 -9.04 -9.43
N PHE A 229 0.98 -9.58 -9.64
CA PHE A 229 0.68 -10.42 -10.80
C PHE A 229 0.25 -9.62 -12.05
N VAL A 230 -0.10 -8.34 -11.93
CA VAL A 230 -0.58 -7.52 -13.06
C VAL A 230 0.43 -7.45 -14.18
N GLN A 231 1.71 -7.17 -13.87
CA GLN A 231 2.76 -7.03 -14.90
C GLN A 231 3.10 -8.38 -15.57
N PRO A 232 3.31 -9.48 -14.82
CA PRO A 232 3.38 -10.82 -15.42
C PRO A 232 2.16 -11.15 -16.29
N TYR A 233 0.96 -10.75 -15.89
CA TYR A 233 -0.24 -10.97 -16.68
C TYR A 233 -0.27 -10.12 -17.96
N PHE A 234 0.15 -8.86 -17.91
CA PHE A 234 0.30 -8.02 -19.11
C PHE A 234 1.24 -8.66 -20.12
N LYS A 235 2.39 -9.18 -19.64
CA LYS A 235 3.34 -9.93 -20.47
C LYS A 235 2.74 -11.22 -21.01
N HIS A 236 1.94 -11.93 -20.21
CA HIS A 236 1.31 -13.20 -20.58
C HIS A 236 0.26 -13.05 -21.70
N VAL A 237 -0.36 -11.89 -21.83
CA VAL A 237 -1.33 -11.58 -22.90
C VAL A 237 -0.73 -10.74 -24.02
N ASP A 238 0.62 -10.67 -24.13
CA ASP A 238 1.39 -9.96 -25.15
C ASP A 238 1.03 -8.47 -25.26
N LEU A 239 0.74 -7.80 -24.14
CA LEU A 239 0.55 -6.36 -24.13
C LEU A 239 1.89 -5.67 -24.42
N GLU A 240 1.89 -4.66 -25.31
CA GLU A 240 3.08 -3.84 -25.56
C GLU A 240 3.58 -3.15 -24.28
N LEU A 241 4.90 -3.11 -24.09
CA LEU A 241 5.55 -2.52 -22.92
C LEU A 241 5.18 -1.03 -22.74
N SER A 242 5.08 -0.28 -23.84
CA SER A 242 4.61 1.12 -23.88
C SER A 242 3.27 1.34 -23.17
N LEU A 243 2.38 0.35 -23.23
CA LEU A 243 1.04 0.42 -22.68
C LEU A 243 0.98 0.02 -21.20
N PHE A 244 2.03 -0.58 -20.61
CA PHE A 244 2.04 -1.01 -19.21
C PHE A 244 1.73 0.15 -18.25
N GLY A 245 2.37 1.30 -18.47
CA GLY A 245 2.14 2.50 -17.66
C GLY A 245 0.71 3.05 -17.80
N VAL A 246 0.18 3.02 -19.04
CA VAL A 246 -1.18 3.48 -19.32
C VAL A 246 -2.21 2.58 -18.63
N PHE A 247 -2.13 1.26 -18.82
CA PHE A 247 -3.06 0.32 -18.20
C PHE A 247 -2.92 0.28 -16.67
N TRP A 248 -1.68 0.37 -16.14
CA TRP A 248 -1.45 0.52 -14.71
C TRP A 248 -2.19 1.74 -14.14
N THR A 249 -2.05 2.89 -14.80
CA THR A 249 -2.74 4.13 -14.39
C THR A 249 -4.26 4.00 -14.50
N LEU A 250 -4.78 3.43 -15.58
CA LEU A 250 -6.22 3.24 -15.77
C LEU A 250 -6.81 2.27 -14.74
N LEU A 251 -6.10 1.20 -14.39
CA LEU A 251 -6.50 0.28 -13.32
C LEU A 251 -6.61 1.01 -11.97
N ASN A 252 -5.60 1.81 -11.59
CA ASN A 252 -5.64 2.58 -10.35
C ASN A 252 -6.72 3.69 -10.38
N LEU A 253 -6.97 4.32 -11.52
CA LEU A 253 -8.06 5.27 -11.70
C LEU A 253 -9.42 4.59 -11.50
N SER A 254 -9.60 3.36 -11.97
CA SER A 254 -10.83 2.58 -11.76
C SER A 254 -11.09 2.33 -10.26
N VAL A 255 -10.04 2.07 -9.48
CA VAL A 255 -10.13 1.99 -8.01
C VAL A 255 -10.60 3.31 -7.40
N ALA A 256 -10.04 4.44 -7.84
CA ALA A 256 -10.41 5.76 -7.33
C ALA A 256 -11.90 6.07 -7.59
N ILE A 257 -12.37 5.81 -8.82
CA ILE A 257 -13.77 6.03 -9.22
C ILE A 257 -14.72 5.17 -8.36
N THR A 258 -14.42 3.88 -8.21
CA THR A 258 -15.30 2.99 -7.44
C THR A 258 -15.24 3.25 -5.94
N SER A 259 -14.09 3.66 -5.42
CA SER A 259 -13.98 4.08 -4.02
C SER A 259 -14.87 5.30 -3.71
N TYR A 260 -15.01 6.24 -4.65
CA TYR A 260 -15.89 7.40 -4.50
C TYR A 260 -17.37 7.03 -4.40
N ILE A 261 -17.81 5.99 -5.13
CA ILE A 261 -19.22 5.54 -5.11
C ILE A 261 -19.48 4.40 -4.13
N ALA A 262 -18.44 3.89 -3.45
CA ALA A 262 -18.52 2.68 -2.62
C ALA A 262 -19.61 2.76 -1.54
N TYR A 263 -19.81 3.93 -0.92
CA TYR A 263 -20.86 4.12 0.08
C TYR A 263 -22.27 3.97 -0.49
N LYS A 264 -22.51 4.41 -1.74
CA LYS A 264 -23.81 4.24 -2.40
C LYS A 264 -24.10 2.77 -2.70
N VAL A 265 -23.08 2.05 -3.14
CA VAL A 265 -23.19 0.61 -3.44
C VAL A 265 -23.42 -0.17 -2.14
N GLU A 266 -22.66 0.12 -1.08
CA GLU A 266 -22.81 -0.52 0.23
C GLU A 266 -24.20 -0.26 0.82
N HIS A 267 -24.67 0.99 0.76
CA HIS A 267 -25.99 1.36 1.28
C HIS A 267 -27.13 0.61 0.56
N ARG A 268 -27.01 0.37 -0.75
CA ARG A 268 -28.03 -0.37 -1.53
C ARG A 268 -28.00 -1.88 -1.30
N LEU A 269 -26.79 -2.45 -1.22
CA LEU A 269 -26.60 -3.90 -1.06
C LEU A 269 -26.75 -4.35 0.39
N GLY A 270 -26.33 -3.51 1.32
CA GLY A 270 -26.19 -3.83 2.74
C GLY A 270 -24.97 -4.71 3.04
N LYS A 271 -24.57 -4.71 4.31
CA LYS A 271 -23.33 -5.33 4.80
C LYS A 271 -23.15 -6.81 4.39
N VAL A 272 -24.24 -7.62 4.52
CA VAL A 272 -24.15 -9.07 4.27
C VAL A 272 -23.88 -9.33 2.78
N LYS A 273 -24.68 -8.74 1.90
CA LYS A 273 -24.51 -8.92 0.44
C LYS A 273 -23.16 -8.38 -0.02
N MET A 274 -22.68 -7.27 0.57
CA MET A 274 -21.36 -6.71 0.26
C MET A 274 -20.22 -7.67 0.62
N ILE A 275 -20.24 -8.25 1.83
CA ILE A 275 -19.24 -9.26 2.25
C ILE A 275 -19.29 -10.48 1.32
N VAL A 276 -20.49 -11.00 1.01
CA VAL A 276 -20.65 -12.15 0.10
C VAL A 276 -20.14 -11.80 -1.30
N SER A 277 -20.48 -10.63 -1.83
CA SER A 277 -19.99 -10.19 -3.16
C SER A 277 -18.47 -10.12 -3.22
N ILE A 278 -17.82 -9.50 -2.22
CA ILE A 278 -16.35 -9.41 -2.15
C ILE A 278 -15.73 -10.81 -2.08
N THR A 279 -16.31 -11.70 -1.22
CA THR A 279 -15.82 -13.08 -1.04
C THR A 279 -15.92 -13.89 -2.34
N MET A 280 -16.95 -13.67 -3.14
CA MET A 280 -17.16 -14.43 -4.37
C MET A 280 -16.41 -13.84 -5.58
N PHE A 281 -16.52 -12.53 -5.80
CA PHE A 281 -16.03 -11.93 -7.05
C PHE A 281 -14.51 -11.81 -7.11
N LEU A 282 -13.80 -11.48 -6.03
CA LEU A 282 -12.34 -11.37 -6.09
C LEU A 282 -11.67 -12.70 -6.46
N PRO A 283 -11.97 -13.84 -5.80
CA PRO A 283 -11.43 -15.14 -6.22
C PRO A 283 -11.93 -15.57 -7.60
N LEU A 284 -13.19 -15.27 -7.96
CA LEU A 284 -13.72 -15.56 -9.28
C LEU A 284 -12.91 -14.88 -10.39
N PHE A 285 -12.54 -13.60 -10.21
CA PHE A 285 -11.72 -12.91 -11.19
C PHE A 285 -10.31 -13.51 -11.30
N TYR A 286 -9.69 -13.96 -10.21
CA TYR A 286 -8.46 -14.72 -10.26
C TYR A 286 -8.62 -16.01 -11.10
N LEU A 287 -9.71 -16.75 -10.86
CA LEU A 287 -10.00 -17.99 -11.59
C LEU A 287 -10.24 -17.73 -13.08
N ILE A 288 -10.99 -16.68 -13.43
CA ILE A 288 -11.21 -16.31 -14.83
C ILE A 288 -9.90 -15.89 -15.50
N LEU A 289 -9.07 -15.08 -14.85
CA LEU A 289 -7.76 -14.66 -15.35
C LEU A 289 -6.84 -15.87 -15.59
N SER A 290 -6.94 -16.92 -14.78
CA SER A 290 -6.14 -18.14 -14.95
C SER A 290 -6.46 -18.90 -16.26
N GLN A 291 -7.62 -18.65 -16.87
CA GLN A 291 -8.08 -19.32 -18.08
C GLN A 291 -7.97 -18.46 -19.35
N ILE A 292 -7.74 -17.15 -19.19
CA ILE A 292 -7.70 -16.21 -20.34
C ILE A 292 -6.25 -15.84 -20.65
N HIS A 293 -5.81 -16.18 -21.86
CA HIS A 293 -4.45 -15.98 -22.36
C HIS A 293 -4.40 -14.94 -23.50
N VAL A 294 -5.40 -14.10 -23.59
CA VAL A 294 -5.53 -13.08 -24.65
C VAL A 294 -5.80 -11.72 -24.03
N ILE A 295 -5.56 -10.66 -24.81
CA ILE A 295 -5.64 -9.26 -24.35
C ILE A 295 -6.97 -8.89 -23.69
N TRP A 296 -8.08 -9.54 -24.06
CA TRP A 296 -9.38 -9.35 -23.43
C TRP A 296 -9.41 -9.66 -21.92
N GLY A 297 -8.45 -10.44 -21.42
CA GLY A 297 -8.28 -10.68 -19.99
C GLY A 297 -8.01 -9.41 -19.18
N ILE A 298 -7.47 -8.36 -19.81
CA ILE A 298 -7.29 -7.05 -19.17
C ILE A 298 -8.63 -6.48 -18.70
N SER A 299 -9.73 -6.75 -19.41
CA SER A 299 -11.07 -6.33 -18.96
C SER A 299 -11.45 -6.97 -17.62
N VAL A 300 -11.03 -8.21 -17.38
CA VAL A 300 -11.25 -8.90 -16.09
C VAL A 300 -10.38 -8.29 -14.99
N LEU A 301 -9.16 -7.86 -15.31
CA LEU A 301 -8.34 -7.08 -14.38
C LEU A 301 -9.05 -5.78 -13.98
N PHE A 302 -9.70 -5.08 -14.91
CA PHE A 302 -10.50 -3.91 -14.57
C PHE A 302 -11.62 -4.26 -13.59
N LEU A 303 -12.36 -5.36 -13.82
CA LEU A 303 -13.40 -5.81 -12.89
C LEU A 303 -12.84 -6.13 -11.50
N PHE A 304 -11.66 -6.74 -11.44
CA PHE A 304 -10.97 -6.99 -10.17
C PHE A 304 -10.63 -5.67 -9.45
N TYR A 305 -10.08 -4.68 -10.17
CA TYR A 305 -9.71 -3.39 -9.60
C TYR A 305 -10.94 -2.55 -9.20
N LEU A 306 -12.03 -2.62 -9.95
CA LEU A 306 -13.31 -2.02 -9.56
C LEU A 306 -13.81 -2.62 -8.23
N MET A 307 -13.74 -3.94 -8.06
CA MET A 307 -14.12 -4.61 -6.80
C MET A 307 -13.16 -4.24 -5.65
N ARG A 308 -11.84 -4.16 -5.91
CA ARG A 308 -10.85 -3.66 -4.94
C ARG A 308 -11.20 -2.25 -4.46
N GLY A 309 -11.60 -1.36 -5.39
CA GLY A 309 -12.02 0.02 -5.09
C GLY A 309 -13.27 0.09 -4.22
N LEU A 310 -14.21 -0.83 -4.37
CA LEU A 310 -15.37 -0.95 -3.49
C LEU A 310 -14.98 -1.54 -2.12
N ALA A 311 -14.21 -2.62 -2.11
CA ALA A 311 -13.89 -3.38 -0.90
C ALA A 311 -13.06 -2.56 0.10
N THR A 312 -12.05 -1.84 -0.36
CA THR A 312 -11.09 -1.15 0.52
C THR A 312 -11.75 -0.13 1.45
N PRO A 313 -12.52 0.87 0.99
CA PRO A 313 -13.14 1.84 1.88
C PRO A 313 -14.27 1.23 2.72
N VAL A 314 -15.05 0.30 2.17
CA VAL A 314 -16.16 -0.34 2.89
C VAL A 314 -15.64 -1.16 4.09
N LEU A 315 -14.63 -1.98 3.88
CA LEU A 315 -14.06 -2.79 4.97
C LEU A 315 -13.34 -1.93 6.02
N LYS A 316 -12.73 -0.81 5.62
CA LYS A 316 -12.17 0.17 6.53
C LYS A 316 -13.25 0.86 7.36
N ASP A 317 -14.38 1.20 6.75
CA ASP A 317 -15.53 1.81 7.45
C ASP A 317 -16.14 0.83 8.45
N TYR A 318 -16.29 -0.44 8.13
CA TYR A 318 -16.80 -1.45 9.08
C TYR A 318 -15.93 -1.59 10.33
N ILE A 319 -14.62 -1.45 10.19
CA ILE A 319 -13.68 -1.42 11.33
C ILE A 319 -13.83 -0.11 12.10
N ASN A 320 -13.89 1.02 11.42
CA ASN A 320 -13.99 2.35 12.04
C ASN A 320 -15.25 2.53 12.89
N ARG A 321 -16.37 1.92 12.48
CA ARG A 321 -17.64 1.94 13.25
C ARG A 321 -17.57 1.15 14.56
N LEU A 322 -16.63 0.20 14.67
CA LEU A 322 -16.44 -0.65 15.85
C LEU A 322 -15.31 -0.17 16.77
N ALA A 323 -14.38 0.60 16.22
CA ALA A 323 -13.24 1.13 16.97
C ALA A 323 -13.61 2.41 17.70
N GLU A 324 -13.18 2.53 18.96
CA GLU A 324 -13.29 3.74 19.74
C GLU A 324 -12.48 4.88 19.10
N SER A 325 -12.93 6.13 19.25
CA SER A 325 -12.35 7.28 18.60
C SER A 325 -10.86 7.49 18.93
N ASN A 326 -10.46 7.20 20.17
CA ASN A 326 -9.09 7.35 20.68
C ASN A 326 -8.14 6.23 20.22
N THR A 327 -8.65 5.04 19.84
CA THR A 327 -7.85 3.88 19.42
C THR A 327 -7.95 3.60 17.93
N ARG A 328 -8.82 4.32 17.19
CA ARG A 328 -9.14 4.05 15.77
C ARG A 328 -7.92 3.99 14.86
N ALA A 329 -6.98 4.92 15.01
CA ALA A 329 -5.75 4.94 14.22
C ALA A 329 -4.93 3.66 14.45
N THR A 330 -4.74 3.27 15.70
CA THR A 330 -4.01 2.04 16.08
C THR A 330 -4.70 0.78 15.55
N VAL A 331 -6.04 0.71 15.63
CA VAL A 331 -6.82 -0.43 15.09
C VAL A 331 -6.64 -0.53 13.56
N LEU A 332 -6.59 0.59 12.84
CA LEU A 332 -6.31 0.59 11.40
C LEU A 332 -4.86 0.19 11.10
N SER A 333 -3.89 0.56 11.93
CA SER A 333 -2.50 0.07 11.81
C SER A 333 -2.44 -1.44 12.04
N VAL A 334 -3.17 -2.00 13.02
CA VAL A 334 -3.31 -3.45 13.20
C VAL A 334 -3.86 -4.13 11.94
N ARG A 335 -4.87 -3.54 11.31
CA ARG A 335 -5.39 -4.04 10.01
C ARG A 335 -4.30 -4.06 8.94
N ASN A 336 -3.57 -2.98 8.77
CA ASN A 336 -2.51 -2.87 7.77
C ASN A 336 -1.36 -3.85 8.05
N PHE A 337 -0.99 -4.01 9.32
CA PHE A 337 -0.07 -5.05 9.78
C PHE A 337 -0.52 -6.44 9.34
N MET A 338 -1.79 -6.80 9.61
CA MET A 338 -2.33 -8.11 9.24
C MET A 338 -2.37 -8.33 7.73
N ILE A 339 -2.66 -7.29 6.92
CA ILE A 339 -2.59 -7.38 5.44
C ILE A 339 -1.18 -7.80 5.01
N ARG A 340 -0.15 -7.11 5.54
CA ARG A 340 1.25 -7.37 5.20
C ARG A 340 1.71 -8.74 5.69
N LEU A 341 1.24 -9.17 6.86
CA LEU A 341 1.54 -10.49 7.43
C LEU A 341 0.97 -11.63 6.56
N PHE A 342 -0.31 -11.52 6.14
CA PHE A 342 -0.91 -12.49 5.22
C PHE A 342 -0.19 -12.49 3.88
N PHE A 343 0.14 -11.33 3.34
CA PHE A 343 0.90 -11.21 2.10
C PHE A 343 2.28 -11.85 2.23
N ALA A 344 3.03 -11.58 3.31
CA ALA A 344 4.35 -12.13 3.53
C ALA A 344 4.34 -13.66 3.73
N GLY A 345 3.25 -14.21 4.28
CA GLY A 345 3.10 -15.66 4.44
C GLY A 345 2.65 -16.38 3.15
N ILE A 346 1.79 -15.75 2.35
CA ILE A 346 1.19 -16.39 1.16
C ILE A 346 1.97 -16.05 -0.11
N GLY A 347 2.47 -14.81 -0.23
CA GLY A 347 3.10 -14.31 -1.45
C GLY A 347 4.28 -15.17 -1.94
N PRO A 348 5.30 -15.46 -1.11
CA PRO A 348 6.43 -16.29 -1.52
C PRO A 348 6.03 -17.69 -2.01
N PHE A 349 5.01 -18.29 -1.39
CA PHE A 349 4.45 -19.56 -1.86
C PHE A 349 3.81 -19.45 -3.25
N LEU A 350 3.04 -18.39 -3.49
CA LEU A 350 2.44 -18.16 -4.82
C LEU A 350 3.48 -17.80 -5.87
N GLY A 351 4.55 -17.09 -5.50
CA GLY A 351 5.71 -16.85 -6.34
C GLY A 351 6.39 -18.16 -6.74
N TRP A 352 6.75 -18.98 -5.77
CA TRP A 352 7.30 -20.33 -6.00
C TRP A 352 6.40 -21.17 -6.91
N TYR A 353 5.08 -21.12 -6.68
CA TYR A 353 4.11 -21.85 -7.49
C TYR A 353 4.07 -21.35 -8.94
N THR A 354 4.26 -20.03 -9.15
CA THR A 354 4.37 -19.43 -10.48
C THR A 354 5.58 -19.97 -11.24
N ASP A 355 6.72 -20.04 -10.57
CA ASP A 355 8.00 -20.43 -11.18
C ASP A 355 8.06 -21.93 -11.53
N HIS A 356 7.45 -22.77 -10.68
CA HIS A 356 7.48 -24.25 -10.88
C HIS A 356 6.38 -24.76 -11.81
N TYR A 357 5.26 -24.04 -11.94
CA TYR A 357 4.16 -24.50 -12.78
C TYR A 357 3.83 -23.47 -13.88
N SER A 358 3.14 -22.40 -13.57
CA SER A 358 2.83 -21.32 -14.51
C SER A 358 2.09 -20.17 -13.79
N LEU A 359 2.06 -18.99 -14.42
CA LEU A 359 1.26 -17.86 -13.94
C LEU A 359 -0.24 -18.25 -13.86
N SER A 360 -0.76 -18.96 -14.87
CA SER A 360 -2.16 -19.40 -14.89
C SER A 360 -2.49 -20.32 -13.71
N SER A 361 -1.62 -21.28 -13.41
CA SER A 361 -1.78 -22.17 -12.26
C SER A 361 -1.69 -21.41 -10.93
N ALA A 362 -0.79 -20.41 -10.83
CA ALA A 362 -0.66 -19.57 -9.64
C ALA A 362 -1.88 -18.67 -9.43
N LEU A 363 -2.48 -18.15 -10.50
CA LEU A 363 -3.75 -17.41 -10.42
C LEU A 363 -4.90 -18.31 -9.96
N ALA A 364 -4.99 -19.56 -10.47
CA ALA A 364 -5.97 -20.53 -9.99
C ALA A 364 -5.75 -20.91 -8.52
N MET A 365 -4.49 -21.14 -8.11
CA MET A 365 -4.13 -21.39 -6.70
C MET A 365 -4.49 -20.17 -5.81
N SER A 366 -4.23 -18.96 -6.29
CA SER A 366 -4.63 -17.73 -5.59
C SER A 366 -6.14 -17.63 -5.42
N ALA A 367 -6.93 -17.99 -6.47
CA ALA A 367 -8.37 -18.07 -6.39
C ALA A 367 -8.83 -19.02 -5.27
N ALA A 368 -8.31 -20.24 -5.25
CA ALA A 368 -8.65 -21.24 -4.24
C ALA A 368 -8.25 -20.77 -2.82
N THR A 369 -7.02 -20.30 -2.65
CA THR A 369 -6.48 -19.86 -1.35
C THR A 369 -7.29 -18.69 -0.78
N PHE A 370 -7.49 -17.64 -1.58
CA PHE A 370 -8.22 -16.46 -1.10
C PHE A 370 -9.72 -16.70 -0.97
N PHE A 371 -10.32 -17.61 -1.77
CA PHE A 371 -11.70 -18.03 -1.58
C PHE A 371 -11.89 -18.72 -0.24
N VAL A 372 -11.07 -19.71 0.07
CA VAL A 372 -11.15 -20.48 1.32
C VAL A 372 -10.95 -19.56 2.52
N LEU A 373 -9.90 -18.73 2.51
CA LEU A 373 -9.61 -17.80 3.60
C LEU A 373 -10.73 -16.76 3.77
N ALA A 374 -11.22 -16.18 2.67
CA ALA A 374 -12.30 -15.19 2.72
C ALA A 374 -13.64 -15.82 3.14
N ALA A 375 -13.96 -17.05 2.70
CA ALA A 375 -15.18 -17.75 3.10
C ALA A 375 -15.16 -18.10 4.60
N ILE A 376 -14.05 -18.62 5.11
CA ILE A 376 -13.90 -18.93 6.54
C ILE A 376 -14.01 -17.64 7.39
N THR A 377 -13.20 -16.63 7.06
CA THR A 377 -13.15 -15.40 7.86
C THR A 377 -14.43 -14.56 7.73
N GLY A 378 -15.01 -14.51 6.52
CA GLY A 378 -16.32 -13.89 6.26
C GLY A 378 -17.47 -14.61 6.97
N GLY A 379 -17.45 -15.95 7.01
CA GLY A 379 -18.41 -16.75 7.75
C GLY A 379 -18.38 -16.45 9.25
N PHE A 380 -17.16 -16.41 9.85
CA PHE A 380 -17.00 -16.01 11.26
C PHE A 380 -17.43 -14.54 11.49
N LEU A 381 -17.13 -13.65 10.56
CA LEU A 381 -17.56 -12.25 10.63
C LEU A 381 -19.09 -12.13 10.66
N LEU A 382 -19.78 -12.83 9.77
CA LEU A 382 -21.25 -12.82 9.73
C LEU A 382 -21.89 -13.48 10.96
N LYS A 383 -21.27 -14.55 11.48
CA LYS A 383 -21.71 -15.22 12.73
C LYS A 383 -21.51 -14.31 13.94
N SER A 384 -20.37 -13.64 14.08
CA SER A 384 -20.07 -12.77 15.23
C SER A 384 -21.03 -11.59 15.35
N ARG A 385 -21.69 -11.16 14.28
CA ARG A 385 -22.71 -10.10 14.30
C ARG A 385 -23.94 -10.49 15.09
N LYS A 386 -24.35 -11.77 15.07
CA LYS A 386 -25.52 -12.27 15.81
C LYS A 386 -25.40 -12.19 17.32
N TYR A 387 -24.17 -12.05 17.84
CA TYR A 387 -23.91 -11.94 19.28
C TYR A 387 -23.66 -10.48 19.73
N ALA A 388 -23.67 -9.52 18.81
CA ALA A 388 -23.45 -8.09 19.07
C ALA A 388 -24.75 -7.26 18.97
N SER A 389 -25.86 -7.87 18.54
CA SER A 389 -27.23 -7.34 18.53
C SER A 389 -28.01 -7.94 19.70
#